data_1af7731e746e16ba8b27c25a839cf70c
#
_entry.id   1af7731e746e16ba8b27c25a839cf70c
#
_cell.length_a   1.000
_cell.length_b   1.000
_cell.length_c   1.000
_cell.angle_alpha   90.00
_cell.angle_beta   90.00
_cell.angle_gamma   90.00
#
_symmetry.space_group_name_H-M   'P 1'
#
loop_
_entity.id
_entity.type
_entity.pdbx_description
1 polymer ?
#
loop_
_entity_poly.entity_id
_entity_poly.type
_entity_poly.pdbx_seq_one_letter_code
_entity_poly.pdbx_strand_id
1 'polypeptide(L)'
;MQRLLALVIALHNAEEAVTAEAYLPRVREIIERIPALRDAGVVPPSLPRLYLALVVVTLVPALIVAWGTTGRDSLVKRQIVAFIAAALLWNVFLPHLSAMVVLRGYAPGGLTALAVNLPFCVYFFQRSSRDGMLTRRQIAITIIVGLFLLVIAPLLLLL
;
A
#
# COMPACT_ATOMS: atom_id res chain seq x y z
N MET A 1 6.84 16.00 -7.16
CA MET A 1 5.67 15.12 -6.97
C MET A 1 6.07 13.65 -6.80
N GLN A 2 6.64 12.99 -7.82
CA GLN A 2 6.99 11.55 -7.74
C GLN A 2 7.86 11.18 -6.52
N ARG A 3 8.86 11.99 -6.16
CA ARG A 3 9.71 11.74 -4.97
C ARG A 3 8.95 11.77 -3.64
N LEU A 4 7.84 12.52 -3.56
CA LEU A 4 6.99 12.55 -2.37
C LEU A 4 6.30 11.21 -2.12
N LEU A 5 6.14 10.37 -3.16
CA LEU A 5 5.54 9.05 -3.02
C LEU A 5 6.29 8.18 -1.99
N ALA A 6 7.62 8.21 -2.01
CA ALA A 6 8.43 7.45 -1.05
C ALA A 6 8.22 7.94 0.40
N LEU A 7 8.08 9.27 0.60
CA LEU A 7 7.80 9.84 1.91
C LEU A 7 6.40 9.49 2.41
N VAL A 8 5.41 9.50 1.51
CA VAL A 8 4.02 9.13 1.84
C VAL A 8 3.95 7.67 2.27
N ILE A 9 4.63 6.76 1.54
CA ILE A 9 4.72 5.34 1.91
C ILE A 9 5.41 5.17 3.26
N ALA A 10 6.53 5.86 3.48
CA ALA A 10 7.27 5.77 4.74
C ALA A 10 6.45 6.26 5.93
N LEU A 11 5.71 7.37 5.78
CA LEU A 11 4.84 7.89 6.82
C LEU A 11 3.70 6.92 7.15
N HIS A 12 3.09 6.34 6.12
CA HIS A 12 2.02 5.35 6.28
C HIS A 12 2.51 4.10 7.01
N ASN A 13 3.62 3.51 6.56
CA ASN A 13 4.19 2.32 7.19
C ASN A 13 4.73 2.60 8.61
N ALA A 14 5.14 3.83 8.90
CA ALA A 14 5.51 4.23 10.26
C ALA A 14 4.30 4.24 11.21
N GLU A 15 3.13 4.76 10.78
CA GLU A 15 1.90 4.66 11.58
C GLU A 15 1.54 3.20 11.82
N GLU A 16 1.59 2.36 10.78
CA GLU A 16 1.28 0.93 10.90
C GLU A 16 2.23 0.24 11.90
N ALA A 17 3.53 0.51 11.81
CA ALA A 17 4.52 -0.06 12.73
C ALA A 17 4.27 0.33 14.19
N VAL A 18 3.98 1.61 14.45
CA VAL A 18 3.75 2.11 15.82
C VAL A 18 2.46 1.56 16.43
N THR A 19 1.44 1.32 15.62
CA THR A 19 0.13 0.90 16.10
C THR A 19 -0.10 -0.61 16.05
N ALA A 20 0.71 -1.35 15.31
CA ALA A 20 0.53 -2.79 15.07
C ALA A 20 0.47 -3.61 16.37
N GLU A 21 1.38 -3.36 17.32
CA GLU A 21 1.46 -4.12 18.56
C GLU A 21 0.16 -4.08 19.37
N ALA A 22 -0.45 -2.89 19.46
CA ALA A 22 -1.70 -2.71 20.18
C ALA A 22 -2.89 -3.41 19.49
N TYR A 23 -2.82 -3.66 18.18
CA TYR A 23 -3.92 -4.22 17.39
C TYR A 23 -3.79 -5.72 17.07
N LEU A 24 -2.61 -6.29 17.16
CA LEU A 24 -2.41 -7.72 16.88
C LEU A 24 -3.32 -8.65 17.69
N PRO A 25 -3.58 -8.42 18.99
CA PRO A 25 -4.51 -9.27 19.77
C PRO A 25 -5.93 -9.25 19.16
N ARG A 26 -6.40 -8.07 18.72
CA ARG A 26 -7.72 -7.91 18.13
C ARG A 26 -7.82 -8.53 16.73
N VAL A 27 -6.74 -8.49 15.95
CA VAL A 27 -6.67 -9.19 14.66
C VAL A 27 -6.78 -10.70 14.85
N ARG A 28 -6.09 -11.24 15.87
CA ARG A 28 -6.18 -12.67 16.24
C ARG A 28 -7.61 -13.04 16.62
N GLU A 29 -8.26 -12.27 17.47
CA GLU A 29 -9.64 -12.48 17.88
C GLU A 29 -10.60 -12.52 16.67
N ILE A 30 -10.41 -11.63 15.69
CA ILE A 30 -11.21 -11.60 14.46
C ILE A 30 -11.00 -12.86 13.61
N ILE A 31 -9.74 -13.28 13.42
CA ILE A 31 -9.43 -14.50 12.68
C ILE A 31 -10.11 -15.71 13.34
N GLU A 32 -10.07 -15.80 14.67
CA GLU A 32 -10.71 -16.88 15.41
C GLU A 32 -12.24 -16.86 15.29
N ARG A 33 -12.85 -15.68 15.21
CA ARG A 33 -14.32 -15.51 15.11
C ARG A 33 -14.87 -15.77 13.71
N ILE A 34 -14.03 -15.66 12.66
CA ILE A 34 -14.47 -15.89 11.28
C ILE A 34 -14.10 -17.33 10.86
N PRO A 35 -15.10 -18.27 10.78
CA PRO A 35 -14.81 -19.67 10.49
C PRO A 35 -13.99 -19.86 9.23
N ALA A 36 -14.30 -19.11 8.15
CA ALA A 36 -13.57 -19.20 6.88
C ALA A 36 -12.07 -18.85 7.00
N LEU A 37 -11.69 -17.90 7.86
CA LEU A 37 -10.28 -17.54 8.09
C LEU A 37 -9.59 -18.55 8.99
N ARG A 38 -10.26 -18.98 10.06
CA ARG A 38 -9.76 -20.00 10.97
C ARG A 38 -9.53 -21.33 10.25
N ASP A 39 -10.54 -21.80 9.49
CA ASP A 39 -10.51 -23.07 8.80
C ASP A 39 -9.53 -23.06 7.60
N ALA A 40 -9.26 -21.89 7.03
CA ALA A 40 -8.18 -21.67 6.06
C ALA A 40 -6.78 -21.64 6.70
N GLY A 41 -6.67 -21.75 8.04
CA GLY A 41 -5.39 -21.73 8.75
C GLY A 41 -4.71 -20.36 8.76
N VAL A 42 -5.46 -19.28 8.59
CA VAL A 42 -4.91 -17.93 8.61
C VAL A 42 -4.36 -17.62 10.00
N VAL A 43 -3.07 -17.33 10.08
CA VAL A 43 -2.38 -16.95 11.32
C VAL A 43 -1.91 -15.51 11.21
N PRO A 44 -2.16 -14.65 12.21
CA PRO A 44 -1.62 -13.30 12.19
C PRO A 44 -0.09 -13.34 12.20
N PRO A 45 0.60 -12.45 11.47
CA PRO A 45 2.05 -12.42 11.45
C PRO A 45 2.60 -12.16 12.86
N SER A 46 3.77 -12.69 13.15
CA SER A 46 4.53 -12.28 14.35
C SER A 46 5.02 -10.84 14.18
N LEU A 47 5.17 -10.09 15.27
CA LEU A 47 5.70 -8.71 15.22
C LEU A 47 7.01 -8.59 14.42
N PRO A 48 8.03 -9.44 14.62
CA PRO A 48 9.25 -9.35 13.83
C PRO A 48 9.04 -9.53 12.32
N ARG A 49 8.15 -10.46 11.93
CA ARG A 49 7.80 -10.64 10.50
C ARG A 49 7.06 -9.44 9.94
N LEU A 50 6.14 -8.87 10.72
CA LEU A 50 5.43 -7.66 10.31
C LEU A 50 6.40 -6.49 10.11
N TYR A 51 7.29 -6.22 11.07
CA TYR A 51 8.28 -5.15 10.95
C TYR A 51 9.23 -5.38 9.76
N LEU A 52 9.68 -6.61 9.53
CA LEU A 52 10.49 -6.93 8.36
C LEU A 52 9.71 -6.64 7.06
N ALA A 53 8.44 -7.04 6.98
CA ALA A 53 7.61 -6.75 5.83
C ALA A 53 7.44 -5.23 5.62
N LEU A 54 7.18 -4.46 6.69
CA LEU A 54 7.07 -2.99 6.61
C LEU A 54 8.36 -2.32 6.14
N VAL A 55 9.53 -2.81 6.58
CA VAL A 55 10.83 -2.34 6.09
C VAL A 55 10.96 -2.62 4.58
N VAL A 56 10.63 -3.83 4.14
CA VAL A 56 10.73 -4.22 2.71
C VAL A 56 9.78 -3.39 1.86
N VAL A 57 8.50 -3.28 2.25
CA VAL A 57 7.49 -2.52 1.48
C VAL A 57 7.69 -1.00 1.57
N THR A 58 8.59 -0.53 2.42
CA THR A 58 9.04 0.87 2.45
C THR A 58 10.27 1.08 1.56
N LEU A 59 11.31 0.26 1.76
CA LEU A 59 12.59 0.46 1.09
C LEU A 59 12.52 0.12 -0.41
N VAL A 60 11.87 -0.99 -0.78
CA VAL A 60 11.80 -1.39 -2.20
C VAL A 60 11.06 -0.36 -3.06
N PRO A 61 9.85 0.12 -2.70
CA PRO A 61 9.22 1.21 -3.43
C PRO A 61 10.03 2.51 -3.42
N ALA A 62 10.69 2.86 -2.31
CA ALA A 62 11.53 4.05 -2.24
C ALA A 62 12.71 3.98 -3.23
N LEU A 63 13.39 2.83 -3.33
CA LEU A 63 14.47 2.61 -4.30
C LEU A 63 13.94 2.66 -5.75
N ILE A 64 12.78 2.06 -6.02
CA ILE A 64 12.13 2.12 -7.33
C ILE A 64 11.78 3.57 -7.71
N VAL A 65 11.20 4.33 -6.78
CA VAL A 65 10.89 5.76 -6.99
C VAL A 65 12.16 6.57 -7.21
N ALA A 66 13.21 6.34 -6.43
CA ALA A 66 14.51 7.00 -6.61
C ALA A 66 15.08 6.71 -8.00
N TRP A 67 15.14 5.45 -8.42
CA TRP A 67 15.56 5.04 -9.76
C TRP A 67 14.66 5.66 -10.85
N GLY A 68 13.34 5.62 -10.68
CA GLY A 68 12.37 6.13 -11.64
C GLY A 68 12.43 7.65 -11.84
N THR A 69 12.95 8.39 -10.84
CA THR A 69 13.04 9.86 -10.85
C THR A 69 14.44 10.40 -11.11
N THR A 70 15.42 9.53 -11.34
CA THR A 70 16.81 9.90 -11.61
C THR A 70 17.20 9.58 -13.06
N GLY A 71 18.21 10.29 -13.57
CA GLY A 71 18.75 10.10 -14.90
C GLY A 71 17.74 10.42 -16.01
N ARG A 72 17.88 9.74 -17.17
CA ARG A 72 17.05 10.01 -18.35
C ARG A 72 15.59 9.60 -18.11
N ASP A 73 14.68 10.53 -18.34
CA ASP A 73 13.25 10.28 -18.26
C ASP A 73 12.77 9.32 -19.36
N SER A 74 11.86 8.41 -19.03
CA SER A 74 11.25 7.49 -19.98
C SER A 74 9.83 7.11 -19.56
N LEU A 75 9.00 6.74 -20.55
CA LEU A 75 7.64 6.28 -20.29
C LEU A 75 7.61 5.07 -19.33
N VAL A 76 8.57 4.15 -19.48
CA VAL A 76 8.67 2.95 -18.62
C VAL A 76 8.89 3.35 -17.16
N LYS A 77 9.81 4.28 -16.88
CA LYS A 77 10.05 4.77 -15.53
C LYS A 77 8.82 5.43 -14.91
N ARG A 78 8.15 6.31 -15.68
CA ARG A 78 6.90 6.96 -15.25
C ARG A 78 5.83 5.94 -14.93
N GLN A 79 5.70 4.91 -15.76
CA GLN A 79 4.72 3.84 -15.59
C GLN A 79 5.01 3.01 -14.33
N ILE A 80 6.27 2.63 -14.09
CA ILE A 80 6.67 1.87 -12.90
C ILE A 80 6.40 2.66 -11.61
N VAL A 81 6.75 3.95 -11.58
CA VAL A 81 6.43 4.82 -10.42
C VAL A 81 4.92 4.94 -10.24
N ALA A 82 4.15 5.03 -11.34
CA ALA A 82 2.70 5.09 -11.26
C ALA A 82 2.08 3.78 -10.76
N PHE A 83 2.67 2.61 -11.04
CA PHE A 83 2.23 1.34 -10.45
C PHE A 83 2.39 1.31 -8.92
N ILE A 84 3.48 1.87 -8.39
CA ILE A 84 3.65 2.02 -6.93
C ILE A 84 2.55 2.90 -6.34
N ALA A 85 2.23 4.03 -7.00
CA ALA A 85 1.14 4.91 -6.56
C ALA A 85 -0.24 4.21 -6.65
N ALA A 86 -0.47 3.36 -7.65
CA ALA A 86 -1.69 2.58 -7.79
C ALA A 86 -1.81 1.49 -6.72
N ALA A 87 -0.73 0.79 -6.40
CA ALA A 87 -0.70 -0.16 -5.29
C ALA A 87 -0.99 0.53 -3.96
N LEU A 88 -0.41 1.72 -3.71
CA LEU A 88 -0.70 2.53 -2.54
C LEU A 88 -2.17 2.98 -2.48
N LEU A 89 -2.78 3.34 -3.62
CA LEU A 89 -4.20 3.68 -3.70
C LEU A 89 -5.08 2.49 -3.29
N TRP A 90 -4.81 1.30 -3.82
CA TRP A 90 -5.56 0.10 -3.47
C TRP A 90 -5.34 -0.34 -2.01
N ASN A 91 -4.14 -0.09 -1.46
CA ASN A 91 -3.85 -0.32 -0.05
C ASN A 91 -4.78 0.47 0.88
N VAL A 92 -5.26 1.64 0.48
CA VAL A 92 -6.28 2.39 1.23
C VAL A 92 -7.55 1.58 1.39
N PHE A 93 -8.04 0.97 0.31
CA PHE A 93 -9.36 0.32 0.29
C PHE A 93 -9.31 -1.09 0.85
N LEU A 94 -8.35 -1.92 0.41
CA LEU A 94 -8.37 -3.34 0.72
C LEU A 94 -7.92 -3.66 2.14
N PRO A 95 -6.69 -3.41 2.60
CA PRO A 95 -6.38 -3.74 4.00
C PRO A 95 -6.97 -2.72 4.97
N HIS A 96 -6.82 -1.39 4.74
CA HIS A 96 -7.12 -0.43 5.80
C HIS A 96 -8.60 -0.12 5.93
N LEU A 97 -9.29 0.31 4.86
CA LEU A 97 -10.71 0.64 4.94
C LEU A 97 -11.54 -0.61 5.25
N SER A 98 -11.24 -1.75 4.64
CA SER A 98 -11.91 -3.01 4.94
C SER A 98 -11.69 -3.44 6.40
N ALA A 99 -10.46 -3.32 6.92
CA ALA A 99 -10.18 -3.61 8.33
C ALA A 99 -10.93 -2.65 9.27
N MET A 100 -10.98 -1.34 8.97
CA MET A 100 -11.74 -0.37 9.77
C MET A 100 -13.24 -0.71 9.83
N VAL A 101 -13.81 -1.18 8.72
CA VAL A 101 -15.22 -1.62 8.66
C VAL A 101 -15.42 -2.87 9.51
N VAL A 102 -14.56 -3.89 9.37
CA VAL A 102 -14.65 -5.15 10.14
C VAL A 102 -14.43 -4.90 11.63
N LEU A 103 -13.46 -4.07 11.99
CA LEU A 103 -13.14 -3.70 13.38
C LEU A 103 -14.16 -2.72 13.98
N ARG A 104 -15.03 -2.14 13.17
CA ARG A 104 -15.94 -1.03 13.53
C ARG A 104 -15.21 0.11 14.24
N GLY A 105 -14.03 0.46 13.75
CA GLY A 105 -13.18 1.47 14.35
C GLY A 105 -11.83 1.59 13.66
N TYR A 106 -10.85 2.14 14.36
CA TYR A 106 -9.51 2.33 13.85
C TYR A 106 -8.82 1.00 13.52
N ALA A 107 -8.04 0.98 12.45
CA ALA A 107 -7.10 -0.09 12.10
C ALA A 107 -5.69 0.50 11.88
N PRO A 108 -4.59 -0.26 12.14
CA PRO A 108 -3.23 0.20 11.88
C PRO A 108 -3.07 0.75 10.46
N GLY A 109 -2.42 1.90 10.32
CA GLY A 109 -2.26 2.58 9.03
C GLY A 109 -3.52 3.28 8.51
N GLY A 110 -4.69 3.13 9.16
CA GLY A 110 -5.97 3.64 8.67
C GLY A 110 -6.05 5.16 8.59
N LEU A 111 -5.44 5.87 9.53
CA LEU A 111 -5.46 7.33 9.54
C LEU A 111 -4.67 7.89 8.36
N THR A 112 -3.43 7.47 8.17
CA THR A 112 -2.61 7.93 7.03
C THR A 112 -3.14 7.40 5.71
N ALA A 113 -3.76 6.20 5.67
CA ALA A 113 -4.42 5.70 4.47
C ALA A 113 -5.48 6.69 3.97
N LEU A 114 -6.36 7.17 4.83
CA LEU A 114 -7.44 8.07 4.45
C LEU A 114 -6.99 9.54 4.34
N ALA A 115 -6.18 10.02 5.30
CA ALA A 115 -5.82 11.43 5.38
C ALA A 115 -4.62 11.83 4.50
N VAL A 116 -3.77 10.87 4.15
CA VAL A 116 -2.53 11.13 3.41
C VAL A 116 -2.49 10.36 2.09
N ASN A 117 -2.58 9.01 2.12
CA ASN A 117 -2.42 8.20 0.91
C ASN A 117 -3.49 8.49 -0.13
N LEU A 118 -4.77 8.49 0.28
CA LEU A 118 -5.88 8.71 -0.65
C LEU A 118 -5.79 10.07 -1.35
N PRO A 119 -5.71 11.22 -0.65
CA PRO A 119 -5.61 12.52 -1.31
C PRO A 119 -4.32 12.65 -2.13
N PHE A 120 -3.21 12.09 -1.66
CA PHE A 120 -1.95 12.09 -2.41
C PHE A 120 -2.07 11.30 -3.73
N CYS A 121 -2.65 10.10 -3.71
CA CYS A 121 -2.81 9.29 -4.92
C CYS A 121 -3.76 9.95 -5.93
N VAL A 122 -4.86 10.55 -5.47
CA VAL A 122 -5.76 11.33 -6.33
C VAL A 122 -5.01 12.49 -6.97
N TYR A 123 -4.28 13.28 -6.18
CA TYR A 123 -3.44 14.38 -6.67
C TYR A 123 -2.37 13.86 -7.65
N PHE A 124 -1.70 12.76 -7.34
CA PHE A 124 -0.66 12.16 -8.18
C PHE A 124 -1.18 11.82 -9.58
N PHE A 125 -2.32 11.12 -9.68
CA PHE A 125 -2.89 10.74 -10.97
C PHE A 125 -3.47 11.91 -11.75
N GLN A 126 -4.15 12.86 -11.06
CA GLN A 126 -4.62 14.09 -11.70
C GLN A 126 -3.46 14.91 -12.25
N ARG A 127 -2.39 15.07 -11.49
CA ARG A 127 -1.20 15.82 -11.91
C ARG A 127 -0.47 15.11 -13.05
N SER A 128 -0.32 13.77 -12.98
CA SER A 128 0.29 12.99 -14.06
C SER A 128 -0.45 13.12 -15.39
N SER A 129 -1.79 13.21 -15.35
CA SER A 129 -2.61 13.45 -16.54
C SER A 129 -2.46 14.88 -17.06
N ARG A 130 -2.50 15.89 -16.18
CA ARG A 130 -2.39 17.30 -16.55
C ARG A 130 -1.04 17.66 -17.16
N ASP A 131 0.02 17.11 -16.61
CA ASP A 131 1.39 17.35 -17.06
C ASP A 131 1.77 16.49 -18.30
N GLY A 132 0.83 15.71 -18.83
CA GLY A 132 1.08 14.84 -19.99
C GLY A 132 2.08 13.72 -19.71
N MET A 133 2.34 13.40 -18.45
CA MET A 133 3.25 12.32 -18.05
C MET A 133 2.69 10.95 -18.39
N LEU A 134 1.38 10.78 -18.24
CA LEU A 134 0.61 9.59 -18.57
C LEU A 134 -0.73 9.98 -19.19
N THR A 135 -1.18 9.21 -20.16
CA THR A 135 -2.52 9.35 -20.72
C THR A 135 -3.57 8.80 -19.77
N ARG A 136 -4.83 9.23 -19.89
CA ARG A 136 -5.94 8.69 -19.08
C ARG A 136 -6.08 7.18 -19.21
N ARG A 137 -5.86 6.62 -20.41
CA ARG A 137 -5.88 5.17 -20.65
C ARG A 137 -4.76 4.46 -19.89
N GLN A 138 -3.53 5.01 -19.90
CA GLN A 138 -2.41 4.47 -19.13
C GLN A 138 -2.69 4.52 -17.62
N ILE A 139 -3.25 5.60 -17.11
CA ILE A 139 -3.65 5.72 -15.70
C ILE A 139 -4.68 4.66 -15.33
N ALA A 140 -5.73 4.48 -16.13
CA ALA A 140 -6.75 3.47 -15.89
C ALA A 140 -6.16 2.04 -15.83
N ILE A 141 -5.32 1.69 -16.82
CA ILE A 141 -4.63 0.40 -16.85
C ILE A 141 -3.72 0.25 -15.61
N THR A 142 -2.98 1.30 -15.25
CA THR A 142 -2.07 1.29 -14.11
C THR A 142 -2.83 1.05 -12.80
N ILE A 143 -3.99 1.69 -12.61
CA ILE A 143 -4.81 1.49 -11.41
C ILE A 143 -5.32 0.04 -11.36
N ILE A 144 -5.80 -0.51 -12.48
CA ILE A 144 -6.27 -1.91 -12.52
C ILE A 144 -5.12 -2.88 -12.20
N VAL A 145 -3.96 -2.71 -12.84
CA VAL A 145 -2.79 -3.59 -12.61
C VAL A 145 -2.21 -3.41 -11.20
N GLY A 146 -2.29 -2.20 -10.61
CA GLY A 146 -1.87 -1.94 -9.25
C GLY A 146 -2.61 -2.80 -8.21
N LEU A 147 -3.87 -3.17 -8.48
CA LEU A 147 -4.62 -4.11 -7.65
C LEU A 147 -3.94 -5.50 -7.61
N PHE A 148 -3.50 -6.00 -8.77
CA PHE A 148 -2.81 -7.29 -8.84
C PHE A 148 -1.50 -7.28 -8.07
N LEU A 149 -0.73 -6.18 -8.12
CA LEU A 149 0.50 -6.05 -7.33
C LEU A 149 0.24 -6.11 -5.83
N LEU A 150 -0.84 -5.47 -5.37
CA LEU A 150 -1.21 -5.50 -3.96
C LEU A 150 -1.60 -6.91 -3.48
N VAL A 151 -2.24 -7.71 -4.33
CA VAL A 151 -2.68 -9.07 -4.00
C VAL A 151 -1.51 -10.07 -4.10
N ILE A 152 -0.68 -9.95 -5.14
CA ILE A 152 0.39 -10.93 -5.41
C ILE A 152 1.59 -10.74 -4.47
N ALA A 153 1.99 -9.49 -4.16
CA ALA A 153 3.16 -9.24 -3.35
C ALA A 153 3.11 -9.90 -1.95
N PRO A 154 2.01 -9.82 -1.19
CA PRO A 154 1.88 -10.54 0.07
C PRO A 154 1.90 -12.05 -0.09
N LEU A 155 1.31 -12.60 -1.16
CA LEU A 155 1.33 -14.05 -1.43
C LEU A 155 2.75 -14.57 -1.68
N LEU A 156 3.57 -13.80 -2.39
CA LEU A 156 4.98 -14.15 -2.62
C LEU A 156 5.84 -14.06 -1.35
N LEU A 157 5.44 -13.27 -0.35
CA LEU A 157 6.12 -13.18 0.95
C LEU A 157 5.69 -14.28 1.93
N LEU A 158 4.62 -15.01 1.62
CA LEU A 158 4.11 -16.13 2.43
C LEU A 158 4.65 -17.50 1.96
N LEU A 159 5.28 -17.55 0.78
CA LEU A 159 5.98 -18.73 0.22
C LEU A 159 7.43 -18.76 0.64
#